data_d17c06dfb1b766aef9d5a8bae77e7943
#
_entry.id   d17c06dfb1b766aef9d5a8bae77e7943
#
_cell.length_a   1.000
_cell.length_b   1.000
_cell.length_c   1.000
_cell.angle_alpha   90.00
_cell.angle_beta   90.00
_cell.angle_gamma   90.00
#
_symmetry.space_group_name_H-M   'P 1'
#
loop_
_entity.id
_entity.type
_entity.pdbx_description
1 polymer ?
#
loop_
_entity_poly.entity_id
_entity_poly.type
_entity_poly.pdbx_seq_one_letter_code
_entity_poly.pdbx_strand_id
1 'polypeptide(L)'
;TSDDYTDMTWHTPTARFYVARPALKPAPKGPYPSWVMNALGGIPATIDPMVTTAAKILSVSALRLLQDKFARDRVMAEFKTRTGGGIGGKTWMAPLCDYAPPLDFKWPEYVETPRGRQF
;
A
#
# COMPACT_ATOMS: atom_id res chain seq x y z
N THR A 1 -0.60 7.99 8.37
CA THR A 1 0.46 7.18 7.78
C THR A 1 0.54 7.52 6.31
N SER A 2 1.68 8.00 5.84
CA SER A 2 1.97 8.15 4.42
C SER A 2 2.20 6.75 3.85
N ASP A 3 1.69 6.52 2.63
CA ASP A 3 1.76 5.21 2.00
C ASP A 3 1.65 5.43 0.49
N ASP A 4 2.57 4.88 -0.27
CA ASP A 4 2.72 5.12 -1.72
C ASP A 4 1.49 4.65 -2.54
N TYR A 5 0.67 3.76 -1.98
CA TYR A 5 -0.55 3.32 -2.67
C TYR A 5 -1.56 4.46 -2.91
N THR A 6 -1.43 5.59 -2.24
CA THR A 6 -2.33 6.74 -2.41
C THR A 6 -2.27 7.25 -3.85
N ASP A 7 -1.08 7.30 -4.44
CA ASP A 7 -0.92 7.75 -5.83
C ASP A 7 -1.63 6.81 -6.81
N MET A 8 -1.61 5.50 -6.55
CA MET A 8 -2.30 4.51 -7.38
C MET A 8 -3.81 4.72 -7.41
N THR A 9 -4.40 5.32 -6.35
CA THR A 9 -5.84 5.59 -6.30
C THR A 9 -6.31 6.64 -7.32
N TRP A 10 -5.42 7.42 -7.89
CA TRP A 10 -5.71 8.37 -8.97
C TRP A 10 -5.61 7.74 -10.36
N HIS A 11 -4.92 6.63 -10.49
CA HIS A 11 -4.75 5.93 -11.77
C HIS A 11 -5.83 4.89 -12.02
N THR A 12 -6.28 4.22 -10.97
CA THR A 12 -7.19 3.09 -11.08
C THR A 12 -8.04 2.91 -9.83
N PRO A 13 -9.23 2.31 -9.96
CA PRO A 13 -10.00 1.88 -8.79
C PRO A 13 -9.15 1.02 -7.87
N THR A 14 -9.04 1.42 -6.63
CA THR A 14 -8.21 0.75 -5.64
C THR A 14 -9.02 0.41 -4.41
N ALA A 15 -8.87 -0.81 -3.90
CA ALA A 15 -9.41 -1.24 -2.62
C ALA A 15 -8.28 -1.72 -1.72
N ARG A 16 -8.38 -1.41 -0.44
CA ARG A 16 -7.46 -1.89 0.58
C ARG A 16 -8.23 -2.71 1.61
N PHE A 17 -7.64 -3.80 2.02
CA PHE A 17 -8.15 -4.61 3.13
C PHE A 17 -7.02 -4.99 4.08
N TYR A 18 -7.38 -5.36 5.28
CA TYR A 18 -6.44 -5.79 6.30
C TYR A 18 -6.81 -7.19 6.76
N VAL A 19 -5.78 -8.00 7.00
CA VAL A 19 -5.92 -9.31 7.63
C VAL A 19 -5.38 -9.21 9.04
N ALA A 20 -6.18 -9.63 10.02
CA ALA A 20 -5.78 -9.59 11.40
C ALA A 20 -4.59 -10.52 11.67
N ARG A 21 -3.67 -10.07 12.50
CA ARG A 21 -2.60 -10.91 13.06
C ARG A 21 -3.14 -11.71 14.24
N PRO A 22 -2.57 -12.90 14.51
CA PRO A 22 -2.88 -13.61 15.75
C PRO A 22 -2.59 -12.73 16.98
N ALA A 23 -3.49 -12.79 17.95
CA ALA A 23 -3.28 -12.09 19.21
C ALA A 23 -2.21 -12.82 20.03
N LEU A 24 -1.29 -12.05 20.61
CA LEU A 24 -0.34 -12.57 21.58
C LEU A 24 -1.05 -12.83 22.92
N LYS A 25 -0.69 -13.91 23.57
CA LYS A 25 -1.07 -14.10 24.99
C LYS A 25 -0.41 -13.01 25.84
N PRO A 26 -1.03 -12.58 26.94
CA PRO A 26 -0.39 -11.65 27.85
C PRO A 26 1.01 -12.13 28.27
N ALA A 27 1.96 -11.22 28.27
CA ALA A 27 3.31 -11.56 28.73
C ALA A 27 3.32 -11.86 30.22
N PRO A 28 4.05 -12.89 30.68
CA PRO A 28 4.12 -13.23 32.11
C PRO A 28 4.75 -12.13 32.97
N LYS A 29 5.63 -11.32 32.37
CA LYS A 29 6.35 -10.24 33.05
C LYS A 29 6.40 -9.01 32.18
N GLY A 30 5.57 -8.02 32.49
CA GLY A 30 5.56 -6.72 31.80
C GLY A 30 5.10 -6.80 30.34
N PRO A 31 5.09 -5.66 29.64
CA PRO A 31 4.69 -5.58 28.24
C PRO A 31 5.73 -6.22 27.30
N TYR A 32 5.27 -6.76 26.18
CA TYR A 32 6.18 -7.17 25.12
C TYR A 32 6.95 -5.97 24.53
N PRO A 33 8.19 -6.17 24.09
CA PRO A 33 8.90 -5.16 23.32
C PRO A 33 8.13 -4.78 22.05
N SER A 34 8.25 -3.53 21.62
CA SER A 34 7.53 -3.00 20.43
C SER A 34 7.83 -3.77 19.13
N TRP A 35 9.03 -4.33 19.01
CA TRP A 35 9.46 -5.08 17.84
C TRP A 35 8.89 -6.50 17.75
N VAL A 36 8.30 -7.04 18.82
CA VAL A 36 7.85 -8.46 18.85
C VAL A 36 6.82 -8.76 17.78
N MET A 37 5.92 -7.82 17.50
CA MET A 37 4.90 -7.99 16.45
C MET A 37 5.51 -8.10 15.06
N ASN A 38 6.65 -7.49 14.82
CA ASN A 38 7.38 -7.62 13.56
C ASN A 38 8.14 -8.94 13.49
N ALA A 39 8.75 -9.37 14.60
CA ALA A 39 9.45 -10.65 14.68
C ALA A 39 8.51 -11.85 14.42
N LEU A 40 7.23 -11.75 14.79
CA LEU A 40 6.22 -12.78 14.48
C LEU A 40 6.04 -13.02 12.98
N GLY A 41 6.35 -12.04 12.14
CA GLY A 41 6.33 -12.20 10.68
C GLY A 41 7.33 -13.20 10.14
N GLY A 42 8.35 -13.58 10.93
CA GLY A 42 9.30 -14.64 10.60
C GLY A 42 8.88 -16.05 11.06
N ILE A 43 7.73 -16.20 11.69
CA ILE A 43 7.25 -17.48 12.23
C ILE A 43 6.12 -18.03 11.34
N PRO A 44 6.33 -19.15 10.61
CA PRO A 44 5.31 -19.68 9.69
C PRO A 44 3.94 -19.87 10.33
N ALA A 45 3.88 -20.41 11.53
CA ALA A 45 2.61 -20.64 12.24
C ALA A 45 1.79 -19.35 12.48
N THR A 46 2.42 -18.18 12.47
CA THR A 46 1.75 -16.90 12.61
C THR A 46 1.47 -16.21 11.28
N ILE A 47 2.37 -16.33 10.31
CA ILE A 47 2.26 -15.59 9.05
C ILE A 47 1.48 -16.37 7.98
N ASP A 48 1.63 -17.68 7.88
CA ASP A 48 1.03 -18.48 6.81
C ASP A 48 -0.50 -18.42 6.78
N PRO A 49 -1.23 -18.48 7.91
CA PRO A 49 -2.68 -18.30 7.90
C PRO A 49 -3.13 -16.94 7.38
N MET A 50 -2.35 -15.89 7.68
CA MET A 50 -2.63 -14.53 7.22
C MET A 50 -2.41 -14.39 5.72
N VAL A 51 -1.26 -14.88 5.23
CA VAL A 51 -0.91 -14.89 3.80
C VAL A 51 -1.94 -15.69 3.01
N THR A 52 -2.30 -16.88 3.50
CA THR A 52 -3.32 -17.72 2.87
C THR A 52 -4.68 -17.03 2.82
N THR A 53 -5.08 -16.37 3.90
CA THR A 53 -6.34 -15.62 3.94
C THR A 53 -6.31 -14.45 2.97
N ALA A 54 -5.23 -13.68 2.95
CA ALA A 54 -5.05 -12.57 2.02
C ALA A 54 -5.09 -13.06 0.56
N ALA A 55 -4.39 -14.13 0.24
CA ALA A 55 -4.38 -14.72 -1.09
C ALA A 55 -5.79 -15.16 -1.54
N LYS A 56 -6.56 -15.80 -0.66
CA LYS A 56 -7.96 -16.18 -0.95
C LYS A 56 -8.83 -14.95 -1.23
N ILE A 57 -8.75 -13.92 -0.42
CA ILE A 57 -9.52 -12.68 -0.61
C ILE A 57 -9.17 -12.05 -1.96
N LEU A 58 -7.88 -11.91 -2.28
CA LEU A 58 -7.42 -11.35 -3.55
C LEU A 58 -7.90 -12.19 -4.74
N SER A 59 -7.75 -13.52 -4.67
CA SER A 59 -8.14 -14.43 -5.75
C SER A 59 -9.64 -14.38 -6.04
N VAL A 60 -10.48 -14.43 -5.00
CA VAL A 60 -11.94 -14.35 -5.15
C VAL A 60 -12.37 -12.98 -5.67
N SER A 61 -11.76 -11.91 -5.18
CA SER A 61 -12.06 -10.55 -5.64
C SER A 61 -11.66 -10.35 -7.11
N ALA A 62 -10.48 -10.81 -7.50
CA ALA A 62 -10.01 -10.75 -8.88
C ALA A 62 -10.91 -11.57 -9.81
N LEU A 63 -11.22 -12.82 -9.41
CA LEU A 63 -12.12 -13.69 -10.20
C LEU A 63 -13.48 -13.04 -10.41
N ARG A 64 -14.06 -12.47 -9.37
CA ARG A 64 -15.33 -11.74 -9.47
C ARG A 64 -15.26 -10.57 -10.44
N LEU A 65 -14.21 -9.74 -10.33
CA LEU A 65 -14.03 -8.61 -11.24
C LEU A 65 -13.79 -9.05 -12.69
N LEU A 66 -13.14 -10.20 -12.91
CA LEU A 66 -12.94 -10.73 -14.25
C LEU A 66 -14.25 -11.24 -14.87
N GLN A 67 -15.10 -11.89 -14.09
CA GLN A 67 -16.32 -12.53 -14.55
C GLN A 67 -17.54 -11.61 -14.57
N ASP A 68 -17.62 -10.66 -13.64
CA ASP A 68 -18.79 -9.80 -13.43
C ASP A 68 -18.57 -8.40 -14.01
N LYS A 69 -19.09 -8.20 -15.24
CA LYS A 69 -19.05 -6.90 -15.90
C LYS A 69 -19.76 -5.80 -15.07
N PHE A 70 -20.89 -6.15 -14.44
CA PHE A 70 -21.65 -5.18 -13.65
C PHE A 70 -20.86 -4.70 -12.41
N ALA A 71 -20.14 -5.60 -11.75
CA ALA A 71 -19.24 -5.23 -10.66
C ALA A 71 -18.14 -4.29 -11.15
N ARG A 72 -17.51 -4.57 -12.30
CA ARG A 72 -16.50 -3.67 -12.89
C ARG A 72 -17.06 -2.29 -13.21
N ASP A 73 -18.22 -2.23 -13.82
CA ASP A 73 -18.87 -0.96 -14.19
C ASP A 73 -19.17 -0.10 -12.94
N ARG A 74 -19.65 -0.71 -11.87
CA ARG A 74 -19.89 -0.02 -10.58
C ARG A 74 -18.60 0.51 -9.97
N VAL A 75 -17.56 -0.30 -9.92
CA VAL A 75 -16.25 0.10 -9.38
C VAL A 75 -15.67 1.27 -10.18
N MET A 76 -15.78 1.21 -11.51
CA MET A 76 -15.33 2.29 -12.38
C MET A 76 -16.17 3.57 -12.23
N ALA A 77 -17.47 3.44 -12.07
CA ALA A 77 -18.35 4.58 -11.82
C ALA A 77 -18.02 5.27 -10.50
N GLU A 78 -17.79 4.50 -9.44
CA GLU A 78 -17.37 5.03 -8.14
C GLU A 78 -16.01 5.74 -8.23
N PHE A 79 -15.03 5.14 -8.90
CA PHE A 79 -13.74 5.77 -9.16
C PHE A 79 -13.88 7.13 -9.84
N LYS A 80 -14.65 7.20 -10.93
CA LYS A 80 -14.89 8.46 -11.64
C LYS A 80 -15.58 9.50 -10.77
N THR A 81 -16.52 9.09 -9.95
CA THR A 81 -17.22 10.00 -9.02
C THR A 81 -16.29 10.57 -7.97
N ARG A 82 -15.45 9.74 -7.38
CA ARG A 82 -14.54 10.15 -6.30
C ARG A 82 -13.36 10.99 -6.79
N THR A 83 -12.82 10.66 -7.95
CA THR A 83 -11.59 11.29 -8.47
C THR A 83 -11.84 12.32 -9.57
N GLY A 84 -13.10 12.52 -9.97
CA GLY A 84 -13.42 13.39 -11.12
C GLY A 84 -12.85 12.88 -12.45
N GLY A 85 -12.49 11.59 -12.53
CA GLY A 85 -11.91 10.95 -13.71
C GLY A 85 -10.45 10.52 -13.56
N GLY A 86 -9.86 10.70 -12.38
CA GLY A 86 -8.47 10.33 -12.10
C GLY A 86 -7.46 11.39 -12.57
N ILE A 87 -6.27 10.96 -12.93
CA ILE A 87 -5.22 11.86 -13.45
C ILE A 87 -5.71 12.58 -14.69
N GLY A 88 -5.54 13.90 -14.71
CA GLY A 88 -6.07 14.76 -15.77
C GLY A 88 -7.59 15.00 -15.71
N GLY A 89 -8.27 14.44 -14.71
CA GLY A 89 -9.69 14.70 -14.45
C GLY A 89 -9.95 16.09 -13.86
N LYS A 90 -11.23 16.46 -13.75
CA LYS A 90 -11.64 17.80 -13.31
C LYS A 90 -11.16 18.20 -11.91
N THR A 91 -10.97 17.24 -11.03
CA THR A 91 -10.57 17.47 -9.63
C THR A 91 -9.11 17.15 -9.36
N TRP A 92 -8.39 16.67 -10.38
CA TRP A 92 -7.00 16.32 -10.21
C TRP A 92 -6.13 17.57 -10.11
N MET A 93 -5.28 17.61 -9.11
CA MET A 93 -4.25 18.64 -8.93
C MET A 93 -2.92 17.95 -8.71
N ALA A 94 -1.87 18.45 -9.33
CA ALA A 94 -0.52 17.98 -9.07
C ALA A 94 -0.19 18.18 -7.58
N PRO A 95 0.27 17.15 -6.87
CA PRO A 95 0.26 17.17 -5.40
C PRO A 95 1.26 18.13 -4.77
N LEU A 96 2.41 18.40 -5.37
CA LEU A 96 3.47 19.14 -4.71
C LEU A 96 4.17 20.18 -5.60
N CYS A 97 4.15 20.04 -6.91
CA CYS A 97 4.88 20.93 -7.82
C CYS A 97 4.28 20.91 -9.23
N ASP A 98 4.57 21.97 -9.97
CA ASP A 98 4.15 22.19 -11.37
C ASP A 98 5.27 21.90 -12.37
N TYR A 99 6.43 21.45 -11.91
CA TYR A 99 7.55 21.09 -12.75
C TYR A 99 7.65 19.58 -12.98
N ALA A 100 8.24 19.21 -14.11
CA ALA A 100 8.47 17.80 -14.44
C ALA A 100 9.42 17.13 -13.44
N PRO A 101 9.24 15.83 -13.15
CA PRO A 101 10.17 15.10 -12.30
C PRO A 101 11.59 15.17 -12.90
N PRO A 102 12.64 15.32 -12.07
CA PRO A 102 14.01 15.42 -12.55
C PRO A 102 14.57 14.05 -12.96
N LEU A 103 14.08 13.50 -14.06
CA LEU A 103 14.48 12.18 -14.55
C LEU A 103 15.95 12.09 -14.95
N ASP A 104 16.51 13.22 -15.39
CA ASP A 104 17.91 13.33 -15.80
C ASP A 104 18.83 13.80 -14.67
N PHE A 105 18.34 13.80 -13.44
CA PHE A 105 19.14 14.24 -12.31
C PHE A 105 20.32 13.29 -12.10
N LYS A 106 21.53 13.83 -12.22
CA LYS A 106 22.76 13.09 -11.92
C LYS A 106 22.92 13.00 -10.40
N TRP A 107 22.52 11.88 -9.83
CA TRP A 107 22.71 11.61 -8.43
C TRP A 107 24.19 11.55 -8.09
N PRO A 108 24.68 12.23 -7.05
CA PRO A 108 26.06 12.09 -6.60
C PRO A 108 26.30 10.64 -6.13
N GLU A 109 27.48 10.13 -6.38
CA GLU A 109 27.86 8.78 -5.92
C GLU A 109 27.86 8.67 -4.38
N TYR A 110 27.93 9.80 -3.70
CA TYR A 110 27.89 9.89 -2.25
C TYR A 110 27.37 11.24 -1.79
N VAL A 111 26.92 11.29 -0.55
CA VAL A 111 26.54 12.53 0.13
C VAL A 111 27.60 12.87 1.18
N GLU A 112 28.12 14.09 1.18
CA GLU A 112 28.99 14.55 2.25
C GLU A 112 28.16 14.99 3.45
N THR A 113 28.44 14.40 4.60
CA THR A 113 27.79 14.71 5.87
C THR A 113 28.86 15.11 6.90
N PRO A 114 28.48 15.70 8.05
CA PRO A 114 29.42 15.91 9.15
C PRO A 114 30.14 14.64 9.65
N ARG A 115 29.62 13.46 9.26
CA ARG A 115 30.19 12.16 9.59
C ARG A 115 31.06 11.58 8.45
N GLY A 116 31.33 12.35 7.41
CA GLY A 116 32.05 11.92 6.21
C GLY A 116 31.13 11.51 5.05
N ARG A 117 31.72 10.87 4.04
CA ARG A 117 31.01 10.40 2.84
C ARG A 117 30.13 9.21 3.18
N GLN A 118 28.88 9.27 2.72
CA GLN A 118 27.90 8.18 2.89
C GLN A 118 27.28 7.89 1.53
N PHE A 119 27.02 6.59 1.27
CA PHE A 119 26.37 6.08 0.05
C PHE A 119 24.88 5.99 0.26
#